data_f7f241a7517e0bc480c297d64a0a68cb
#
_entry.id   f7f241a7517e0bc480c297d64a0a68cb
#
_cell.length_a   1.000
_cell.length_b   1.000
_cell.length_c   1.000
_cell.angle_alpha   90.00
_cell.angle_beta   90.00
_cell.angle_gamma   90.00
#
_symmetry.space_group_name_H-M   'P 1'
#
loop_
_entity.id
_entity.type
_entity.pdbx_description
1 polymer ?
#
loop_
_entity_poly.entity_id
_entity_poly.type
_entity_poly.pdbx_seq_one_letter_code
_entity_poly.pdbx_strand_id
1 'polypeptide(L)'
;MSTPGATTPCHVLVADDEPHIGRIIKMKLEQGPFRVTLAYDGREALEVLEREPDICLVLLDLMMPHMSGLDVLAAMRASDKLRDIPTIILTAAGQEQQHTSAMALGANDFLTKPFSPKRLYARAAELVGLAADDSAGAA
;
A
#
# COMPACT_ATOMS: atom_id res chain seq x y z
N MET A 1 5.11 25.37 -6.94
CA MET A 1 3.67 25.26 -7.02
C MET A 1 3.29 24.35 -8.19
N SER A 2 2.39 23.49 -7.96
CA SER A 2 1.96 22.64 -9.07
C SER A 2 1.03 23.45 -9.95
N THR A 3 1.17 23.24 -11.23
CA THR A 3 0.22 23.82 -12.15
C THR A 3 -1.14 23.17 -11.91
N PRO A 4 -2.21 23.82 -12.27
CA PRO A 4 -3.52 23.27 -12.03
C PRO A 4 -3.73 21.88 -12.62
N GLY A 5 -3.13 21.58 -13.69
CA GLY A 5 -3.29 20.27 -14.28
C GLY A 5 -2.27 19.27 -13.82
N ALA A 6 -1.27 19.72 -13.09
CA ALA A 6 -0.18 18.84 -12.67
C ALA A 6 -0.44 18.37 -11.26
N THR A 7 -0.79 17.10 -11.12
CA THR A 7 -1.00 16.53 -9.81
C THR A 7 0.29 15.93 -9.35
N THR A 8 0.59 16.14 -8.08
CA THR A 8 1.68 15.40 -7.44
C THR A 8 1.28 13.95 -7.42
N PRO A 9 2.13 13.04 -7.90
CA PRO A 9 1.79 11.62 -7.81
C PRO A 9 1.58 11.21 -6.36
N CYS A 10 0.61 10.34 -6.15
CA CYS A 10 0.39 9.76 -4.85
C CYS A 10 1.59 8.86 -4.53
N HIS A 11 2.23 9.12 -3.41
CA HIS A 11 3.39 8.35 -3.01
C HIS A 11 2.95 7.13 -2.23
N VAL A 12 3.24 5.95 -2.75
CA VAL A 12 2.80 4.67 -2.20
C VAL A 12 4.00 3.93 -1.65
N LEU A 13 3.87 3.42 -0.44
CA LEU A 13 4.86 2.50 0.11
C LEU A 13 4.36 1.09 -0.12
N VAL A 14 5.18 0.26 -0.72
CA VAL A 14 4.90 -1.17 -0.90
C VAL A 14 5.91 -1.95 -0.09
N ALA A 15 5.44 -2.65 0.93
CA ALA A 15 6.28 -3.45 1.81
C ALA A 15 5.99 -4.93 1.55
N ASP A 16 6.94 -5.62 0.94
CA ASP A 16 6.81 -7.03 0.60
C ASP A 16 8.22 -7.59 0.48
N ASP A 17 8.48 -8.72 1.14
CA ASP A 17 9.82 -9.29 1.13
C ASP A 17 10.14 -10.06 -0.15
N GLU A 18 9.18 -10.19 -1.05
CA GLU A 18 9.41 -10.81 -2.35
C GLU A 18 9.67 -9.72 -3.39
N PRO A 19 10.92 -9.53 -3.81
CA PRO A 19 11.24 -8.39 -4.69
C PRO A 19 10.47 -8.37 -5.99
N HIS A 20 10.16 -9.53 -6.56
CA HIS A 20 9.45 -9.56 -7.83
C HIS A 20 8.01 -9.07 -7.68
N ILE A 21 7.39 -9.34 -6.52
CA ILE A 21 6.04 -8.85 -6.25
C ILE A 21 6.05 -7.33 -6.16
N GLY A 22 7.01 -6.79 -5.42
CA GLY A 22 7.14 -5.33 -5.30
C GLY A 22 7.34 -4.68 -6.66
N ARG A 23 8.18 -5.27 -7.50
CA ARG A 23 8.43 -4.70 -8.83
C ARG A 23 7.19 -4.74 -9.71
N ILE A 24 6.41 -5.82 -9.64
CA ILE A 24 5.17 -5.91 -10.42
C ILE A 24 4.21 -4.82 -9.98
N ILE A 25 4.06 -4.63 -8.68
CA ILE A 25 3.17 -3.61 -8.15
C ILE A 25 3.64 -2.23 -8.57
N LYS A 26 4.95 -1.97 -8.44
CA LYS A 26 5.51 -0.68 -8.81
C LYS A 26 5.27 -0.37 -10.29
N MET A 27 5.54 -1.34 -11.14
CA MET A 27 5.30 -1.15 -12.58
C MET A 27 3.85 -0.82 -12.86
N LYS A 28 2.93 -1.52 -12.21
CA LYS A 28 1.52 -1.31 -12.47
C LYS A 28 1.04 0.04 -11.97
N LEU A 29 1.39 0.38 -10.75
CA LEU A 29 0.93 1.64 -10.16
C LEU A 29 1.54 2.85 -10.85
N GLU A 30 2.80 2.74 -11.25
CA GLU A 30 3.45 3.88 -11.91
C GLU A 30 3.00 4.10 -13.33
N GLN A 31 2.13 3.24 -13.85
CA GLN A 31 1.44 3.55 -15.10
C GLN A 31 0.40 4.65 -14.91
N GLY A 32 -0.01 4.90 -13.68
CA GLY A 32 -0.94 5.96 -13.33
C GLY A 32 -0.27 7.01 -12.47
N PRO A 33 -1.05 7.82 -11.78
CA PRO A 33 -0.50 8.92 -10.99
C PRO A 33 -0.01 8.45 -9.62
N PHE A 34 0.86 7.47 -9.61
CA PHE A 34 1.44 6.93 -8.38
C PHE A 34 2.96 6.91 -8.51
N ARG A 35 3.61 7.15 -7.39
CA ARG A 35 5.05 7.00 -7.25
C ARG A 35 5.27 5.98 -6.13
N VAL A 36 6.09 4.97 -6.36
CA VAL A 36 6.20 3.84 -5.46
C VAL A 36 7.60 3.73 -4.86
N THR A 37 7.64 3.58 -3.55
CA THR A 37 8.86 3.23 -2.84
C THR A 37 8.68 1.81 -2.29
N LEU A 38 9.69 0.98 -2.46
CA LEU A 38 9.65 -0.40 -2.02
C LEU A 38 10.38 -0.57 -0.71
N ALA A 39 9.84 -1.39 0.18
CA ALA A 39 10.52 -1.83 1.39
C ALA A 39 10.44 -3.34 1.43
N TYR A 40 11.47 -3.98 1.96
CA TYR A 40 11.56 -5.44 1.89
C TYR A 40 11.37 -6.11 3.24
N ASP A 41 11.17 -5.33 4.30
CA ASP A 41 10.78 -5.85 5.60
C ASP A 41 10.07 -4.75 6.38
N GLY A 42 9.55 -5.14 7.54
CA GLY A 42 8.74 -4.20 8.33
C GLY A 42 9.54 -3.04 8.91
N ARG A 43 10.80 -3.28 9.26
CA ARG A 43 11.64 -2.21 9.79
C ARG A 43 11.89 -1.15 8.73
N GLU A 44 12.23 -1.59 7.54
CA GLU A 44 12.45 -0.68 6.43
C GLU A 44 11.17 0.09 6.12
N ALA A 45 10.03 -0.59 6.19
CA ALA A 45 8.74 0.07 5.94
C ALA A 45 8.52 1.22 6.92
N LEU A 46 8.76 0.99 8.21
CA LEU A 46 8.60 2.05 9.19
C LEU A 46 9.62 3.17 8.99
N GLU A 47 10.83 2.85 8.61
CA GLU A 47 11.84 3.87 8.31
C GLU A 47 11.39 4.76 7.18
N VAL A 48 10.83 4.17 6.13
CA VAL A 48 10.32 4.96 5.01
C VAL A 48 9.17 5.85 5.47
N LEU A 49 8.25 5.31 6.26
CA LEU A 49 7.11 6.08 6.75
C LEU A 49 7.54 7.26 7.61
N GLU A 50 8.60 7.10 8.39
CA GLU A 50 9.11 8.19 9.20
C GLU A 50 9.82 9.24 8.37
N ARG A 51 10.49 8.80 7.30
CA ARG A 51 11.32 9.69 6.49
C ARG A 51 10.51 10.42 5.41
N GLU A 52 9.50 9.77 4.87
CA GLU A 52 8.75 10.31 3.73
C GLU A 52 7.39 10.80 4.22
N PRO A 53 7.21 12.10 4.37
CA PRO A 53 5.96 12.62 4.91
C PRO A 53 4.79 12.60 3.94
N ASP A 54 5.03 12.28 2.69
CA ASP A 54 4.00 12.36 1.66
C ASP A 54 3.40 11.00 1.28
N ILE A 55 3.69 9.96 2.05
CA ILE A 55 3.08 8.66 1.78
C ILE A 55 1.57 8.76 1.98
N CYS A 56 0.82 8.39 0.96
CA CYS A 56 -0.63 8.48 0.99
C CYS A 56 -1.32 7.13 0.92
N LEU A 57 -0.57 6.04 0.78
CA LEU A 57 -1.12 4.70 0.72
C LEU A 57 -0.02 3.71 1.05
N VAL A 58 -0.35 2.67 1.80
CA VAL A 58 0.59 1.61 2.13
C VAL A 58 0.01 0.28 1.66
N LEU A 59 0.80 -0.49 0.93
CA LEU A 59 0.51 -1.87 0.59
C LEU A 59 1.47 -2.72 1.42
N LEU A 60 0.93 -3.64 2.21
CA LEU A 60 1.68 -4.24 3.30
C LEU A 60 1.48 -5.73 3.35
N ASP A 61 2.55 -6.47 3.07
CA ASP A 61 2.55 -7.92 3.23
C ASP A 61 2.56 -8.27 4.70
N LEU A 62 1.77 -9.23 5.11
CA LEU A 62 1.72 -9.65 6.50
C LEU A 62 2.94 -10.43 6.93
N MET A 63 3.50 -11.23 6.03
CA MET A 63 4.61 -12.13 6.39
C MET A 63 5.92 -11.57 5.87
N MET A 64 6.63 -10.89 6.75
CA MET A 64 7.93 -10.32 6.41
C MET A 64 8.92 -10.62 7.54
N PRO A 65 10.22 -10.68 7.22
CA PRO A 65 11.22 -10.85 8.27
C PRO A 65 11.36 -9.61 9.14
N HIS A 66 11.95 -9.78 10.30
CA HIS A 66 12.28 -8.73 11.27
C HIS A 66 11.06 -8.15 11.95
N MET A 67 10.07 -7.74 11.21
CA MET A 67 8.86 -7.14 11.75
C MET A 67 7.72 -7.46 10.79
N SER A 68 6.69 -8.11 11.29
CA SER A 68 5.56 -8.53 10.46
C SER A 68 4.73 -7.34 10.02
N GLY A 69 3.89 -7.57 9.01
CA GLY A 69 2.98 -6.53 8.56
C GLY A 69 2.00 -6.10 9.65
N LEU A 70 1.56 -7.02 10.50
CA LEU A 70 0.68 -6.63 11.60
C LEU A 70 1.38 -5.70 12.56
N ASP A 71 2.66 -5.93 12.83
CA ASP A 71 3.43 -5.05 13.70
C ASP A 71 3.56 -3.65 13.09
N VAL A 72 3.80 -3.58 11.78
CA VAL A 72 3.87 -2.29 11.10
C VAL A 72 2.53 -1.58 11.18
N LEU A 73 1.45 -2.30 10.91
CA LEU A 73 0.12 -1.71 10.95
C LEU A 73 -0.22 -1.19 12.34
N ALA A 74 0.10 -1.97 13.38
CA ALA A 74 -0.14 -1.55 14.75
C ALA A 74 0.64 -0.27 15.06
N ALA A 75 1.90 -0.20 14.64
CA ALA A 75 2.71 0.99 14.85
C ALA A 75 2.12 2.19 14.11
N MET A 76 1.63 1.99 12.90
CA MET A 76 1.00 3.07 12.14
C MET A 76 -0.23 3.60 12.86
N ARG A 77 -1.08 2.70 13.34
CA ARG A 77 -2.33 3.12 13.98
C ARG A 77 -2.09 3.79 15.34
N ALA A 78 -0.95 3.50 15.97
CA ALA A 78 -0.59 4.15 17.22
C ALA A 78 0.08 5.50 17.03
N SER A 79 0.41 5.87 15.81
CA SER A 79 1.10 7.12 15.50
C SER A 79 0.10 8.17 15.03
N ASP A 80 0.09 9.34 15.66
CA ASP A 80 -0.77 10.43 15.21
C ASP A 80 -0.48 10.81 13.77
N LYS A 81 0.77 10.68 13.36
CA LYS A 81 1.19 11.06 12.01
C LYS A 81 0.75 10.04 10.97
N LEU A 82 0.70 8.76 11.34
CA LEU A 82 0.53 7.69 10.35
C LEU A 82 -0.83 7.02 10.40
N ARG A 83 -1.60 7.26 11.45
CA ARG A 83 -2.79 6.43 11.72
C ARG A 83 -3.90 6.55 10.67
N ASP A 84 -3.91 7.61 9.89
CA ASP A 84 -4.97 7.82 8.91
C ASP A 84 -4.56 7.40 7.50
N ILE A 85 -3.36 6.88 7.33
CA ILE A 85 -2.91 6.46 6.00
C ILE A 85 -3.64 5.18 5.61
N PRO A 86 -4.35 5.17 4.49
CA PRO A 86 -5.03 3.95 4.03
C PRO A 86 -4.03 2.83 3.79
N THR A 87 -4.42 1.63 4.16
CA THR A 87 -3.55 0.47 4.08
C THR A 87 -4.27 -0.71 3.45
N ILE A 88 -3.67 -1.30 2.43
CA ILE A 88 -4.13 -2.55 1.83
C ILE A 88 -3.17 -3.65 2.25
N ILE A 89 -3.72 -4.73 2.78
CA ILE A 89 -2.93 -5.87 3.22
C ILE A 89 -2.79 -6.85 2.08
N LEU A 90 -1.58 -7.36 1.90
CA LEU A 90 -1.30 -8.43 0.94
C LEU A 90 -1.13 -9.72 1.73
N THR A 91 -1.93 -10.73 1.42
CA THR A 91 -1.93 -11.98 2.19
C THR A 91 -1.75 -13.17 1.28
N ALA A 92 -1.30 -14.27 1.86
CA ALA A 92 -1.28 -15.55 1.17
C ALA A 92 -2.52 -16.33 1.56
N ALA A 93 -2.89 -17.30 0.73
CA ALA A 93 -3.98 -18.21 1.07
C ALA A 93 -3.65 -18.90 2.39
N GLY A 94 -4.65 -19.04 3.25
CA GLY A 94 -4.45 -19.68 4.55
C GLY A 94 -4.15 -18.73 5.68
N GLN A 95 -4.13 -17.43 5.42
CA GLN A 95 -3.82 -16.44 6.46
C GLN A 95 -5.07 -15.71 6.94
N GLU A 96 -6.20 -16.42 7.02
CA GLU A 96 -7.47 -15.77 7.37
C GLU A 96 -7.49 -15.20 8.78
N GLN A 97 -6.76 -15.82 9.71
CA GLN A 97 -6.71 -15.27 11.06
C GLN A 97 -6.01 -13.93 11.09
N GLN A 98 -4.98 -13.78 10.27
CA GLN A 98 -4.28 -12.52 10.19
C GLN A 98 -5.16 -11.45 9.53
N HIS A 99 -6.06 -11.85 8.61
CA HIS A 99 -7.02 -10.90 8.04
C HIS A 99 -7.86 -10.25 9.13
N THR A 100 -8.39 -11.05 10.03
CA THR A 100 -9.23 -10.55 11.12
C THR A 100 -8.44 -9.56 11.98
N SER A 101 -7.22 -9.92 12.33
CA SER A 101 -6.37 -9.05 13.13
C SER A 101 -6.07 -7.73 12.40
N ALA A 102 -5.77 -7.82 11.11
CA ALA A 102 -5.45 -6.63 10.34
C ALA A 102 -6.66 -5.70 10.22
N MET A 103 -7.84 -6.27 9.97
CA MET A 103 -9.05 -5.45 9.88
C MET A 103 -9.39 -4.81 11.22
N ALA A 104 -9.14 -5.52 12.31
CA ALA A 104 -9.35 -4.96 13.64
C ALA A 104 -8.40 -3.80 13.91
N LEU A 105 -7.22 -3.81 13.29
CA LEU A 105 -6.26 -2.72 13.41
C LEU A 105 -6.52 -1.60 12.41
N GLY A 106 -7.61 -1.68 11.66
CA GLY A 106 -7.99 -0.60 10.77
C GLY A 106 -7.46 -0.69 9.35
N ALA A 107 -7.03 -1.88 8.91
CA ALA A 107 -6.71 -2.05 7.50
C ALA A 107 -7.93 -1.75 6.65
N ASN A 108 -7.73 -1.12 5.51
CA ASN A 108 -8.83 -0.68 4.68
C ASN A 108 -9.31 -1.76 3.72
N ASP A 109 -8.42 -2.67 3.36
CA ASP A 109 -8.77 -3.76 2.45
C ASP A 109 -7.64 -4.78 2.47
N PHE A 110 -7.86 -5.91 1.83
CA PHE A 110 -6.81 -6.90 1.65
C PHE A 110 -6.97 -7.55 0.28
N LEU A 111 -5.84 -8.03 -0.23
CA LEU A 111 -5.79 -8.78 -1.48
C LEU A 111 -5.01 -10.05 -1.24
N THR A 112 -5.55 -11.17 -1.70
CA THR A 112 -4.91 -12.46 -1.53
C THR A 112 -4.01 -12.76 -2.73
N LYS A 113 -2.78 -13.17 -2.46
CA LYS A 113 -1.86 -13.57 -3.52
C LYS A 113 -2.27 -14.94 -4.07
N PRO A 114 -2.19 -15.17 -5.35
CA PRO A 114 -1.83 -14.19 -6.38
C PRO A 114 -3.01 -13.26 -6.66
N PHE A 115 -2.72 -11.98 -6.75
CA PHE A 115 -3.74 -10.98 -7.01
C PHE A 115 -3.60 -10.45 -8.43
N SER A 116 -4.68 -9.83 -8.91
CA SER A 116 -4.65 -9.15 -10.19
C SER A 116 -4.03 -7.77 -10.02
N PRO A 117 -2.95 -7.44 -10.75
CA PRO A 117 -2.41 -6.08 -10.68
C PRO A 117 -3.44 -5.02 -11.06
N LYS A 118 -4.33 -5.34 -11.98
CA LYS A 118 -5.39 -4.42 -12.38
C LYS A 118 -6.34 -4.14 -11.23
N ARG A 119 -6.70 -5.18 -10.47
CA ARG A 119 -7.58 -5.03 -9.33
C ARG A 119 -6.89 -4.24 -8.22
N LEU A 120 -5.61 -4.49 -8.01
CA LEU A 120 -4.83 -3.75 -7.03
C LEU A 120 -4.81 -2.27 -7.38
N TYR A 121 -4.59 -1.94 -8.66
CA TYR A 121 -4.61 -0.56 -9.12
C TYR A 121 -5.97 0.09 -8.82
N ALA A 122 -7.05 -0.60 -9.15
CA ALA A 122 -8.39 -0.05 -8.95
C ALA A 122 -8.64 0.24 -7.48
N ARG A 123 -8.25 -0.67 -6.59
CA ARG A 123 -8.45 -0.46 -5.16
C ARG A 123 -7.59 0.67 -4.63
N ALA A 124 -6.33 0.75 -5.09
CA ALA A 124 -5.46 1.83 -4.69
C ALA A 124 -6.05 3.18 -5.09
N ALA A 125 -6.54 3.27 -6.33
CA ALA A 125 -7.13 4.51 -6.82
C ALA A 125 -8.34 4.91 -5.99
N GLU A 126 -9.20 3.95 -5.65
CA GLU A 126 -10.36 4.24 -4.84
C GLU A 126 -9.99 4.78 -3.48
N LEU A 127 -9.01 4.16 -2.83
CA LEU A 127 -8.68 4.52 -1.46
C LEU A 127 -8.02 5.89 -1.35
N VAL A 128 -7.34 6.33 -2.41
CA VAL A 128 -6.72 7.65 -2.37
C VAL A 128 -7.58 8.72 -3.03
N GLY A 129 -8.83 8.37 -3.38
CA GLY A 129 -9.75 9.35 -3.91
C GLY A 129 -9.60 9.66 -5.38
N LEU A 130 -8.82 8.85 -6.11
CA LEU A 130 -8.75 8.99 -7.55
C LEU A 130 -9.96 8.31 -8.16
N ALA A 131 -10.52 8.92 -9.19
CA ALA A 131 -11.64 8.30 -9.87
C ALA A 131 -11.13 7.10 -10.63
N ALA A 132 -11.54 5.92 -10.20
CA ALA A 132 -11.11 4.70 -10.87
C ALA A 132 -11.57 4.68 -12.32
N ASP A 133 -12.68 5.32 -12.57
CA ASP A 133 -13.21 5.38 -13.90
C ASP A 133 -12.34 6.23 -14.83
N ASP A 134 -11.54 7.12 -14.28
CA ASP A 134 -10.63 7.86 -15.14
C ASP A 134 -9.71 6.90 -15.86
N SER A 135 -9.15 6.00 -15.13
CA SER A 135 -8.33 4.98 -15.75
C SER A 135 -9.18 4.04 -16.56
N ALA A 136 -10.36 3.74 -16.06
CA ALA A 136 -11.26 2.88 -16.80
C ALA A 136 -11.83 3.61 -17.99
N GLY A 137 -12.20 4.84 -17.76
CA GLY A 137 -12.70 5.64 -18.86
C GLY A 137 -11.65 5.78 -19.92
N ALA A 138 -10.44 5.80 -19.50
CA ALA A 138 -9.36 5.77 -20.44
C ALA A 138 -9.18 4.38 -21.03
N ALA A 139 -9.84 3.44 -20.50
CA ALA A 139 -9.70 2.08 -20.98
C ALA A 139 -10.22 1.95 -22.40
#